data_79b7d89d319c2195e7b6408ea978e280
#
_entry.id   79b7d89d319c2195e7b6408ea978e280
#
_cell.length_a   1.000
_cell.length_b   1.000
_cell.length_c   1.000
_cell.angle_alpha   90.00
_cell.angle_beta   90.00
_cell.angle_gamma   90.00
#
_symmetry.space_group_name_H-M   'P 1'
#
loop_
_entity.id
_entity.type
_entity.pdbx_description
1 polymer ?
#
loop_
_entity_poly.entity_id
_entity_poly.type
_entity_poly.pdbx_seq_one_letter_code
_entity_poly.pdbx_strand_id
1 'polypeptide(L)'
;DLRSKVGVIADRFFDHPSSRLFVIGVTGTNGKTSCAFLLTQALNALGKKSGFIGTTGWGFDGNLQKSELTTPDAVTLQSQLSQLVTAGAEGVCLEVSSHALDQRRVEGVEFSSAIFTNLGRDHLDYHKSIERYKDAKFLLFQRRELKSAIINISDPVGAEFAAEKIDAR
;
A
#
# COMPACT_ATOMS: atom_id res chain seq x y z
N ASP A 1 2.38 -20.24 -10.85
CA ASP A 1 1.61 -19.92 -9.64
C ASP A 1 0.51 -18.93 -10.00
N LEU A 2 -0.76 -19.31 -9.77
CA LEU A 2 -1.91 -18.46 -10.09
C LEU A 2 -1.93 -17.16 -9.26
N ARG A 3 -1.53 -17.23 -7.99
CA ARG A 3 -1.50 -16.07 -7.09
C ARG A 3 -0.65 -14.92 -7.64
N SER A 4 0.46 -15.23 -8.29
CA SER A 4 1.32 -14.21 -8.92
C SER A 4 0.74 -13.58 -10.18
N LYS A 5 -0.35 -14.13 -10.71
CA LYS A 5 -0.99 -13.68 -11.96
C LYS A 5 -2.31 -12.95 -11.74
N VAL A 6 -3.03 -13.27 -10.65
CA VAL A 6 -4.36 -12.71 -10.39
C VAL A 6 -4.33 -11.17 -10.34
N GLY A 7 -3.37 -10.56 -9.65
CA GLY A 7 -3.24 -9.10 -9.57
C GLY A 7 -3.02 -8.45 -10.93
N VAL A 8 -2.13 -9.03 -11.74
CA VAL A 8 -1.84 -8.53 -13.10
C VAL A 8 -3.02 -8.72 -14.05
N ILE A 9 -3.77 -9.84 -13.91
CA ILE A 9 -4.98 -10.07 -14.70
C ILE A 9 -6.07 -9.09 -14.31
N ALA A 10 -6.29 -8.88 -13.01
CA ALA A 10 -7.26 -7.91 -12.51
C ALA A 10 -6.91 -6.48 -12.92
N ASP A 11 -5.63 -6.08 -12.84
CA ASP A 11 -5.14 -4.79 -13.29
C ASP A 11 -5.52 -4.53 -14.77
N ARG A 12 -5.27 -5.51 -15.65
CA ARG A 12 -5.66 -5.44 -17.06
C ARG A 12 -7.17 -5.39 -17.25
N PHE A 13 -7.91 -6.21 -16.51
CA PHE A 13 -9.37 -6.26 -16.59
C PHE A 13 -10.01 -4.92 -16.21
N PHE A 14 -9.46 -4.22 -15.23
CA PHE A 14 -9.93 -2.90 -14.78
C PHE A 14 -9.23 -1.73 -15.48
N ASP A 15 -8.54 -1.96 -16.59
CA ASP A 15 -7.90 -0.94 -17.43
C ASP A 15 -6.84 -0.13 -16.69
N HIS A 16 -5.91 -0.84 -16.02
CA HIS A 16 -4.71 -0.29 -15.37
C HIS A 16 -5.02 0.93 -14.44
N PRO A 17 -5.89 0.80 -13.44
CA PRO A 17 -6.36 1.95 -12.68
C PRO A 17 -5.26 2.66 -11.90
N SER A 18 -4.25 1.93 -11.40
CA SER A 18 -3.13 2.51 -10.65
C SER A 18 -2.21 3.37 -11.51
N SER A 19 -2.13 3.14 -12.82
CA SER A 19 -1.34 3.97 -13.74
C SER A 19 -1.89 5.39 -13.90
N ARG A 20 -3.17 5.58 -13.55
CA ARG A 20 -3.89 6.87 -13.60
C ARG A 20 -3.94 7.60 -12.26
N LEU A 21 -3.30 7.04 -11.24
CA LEU A 21 -3.28 7.56 -9.87
C LEU A 21 -1.84 7.71 -9.38
N PHE A 22 -1.59 8.65 -8.50
CA PHE A 22 -0.43 8.51 -7.64
C PHE A 22 -0.82 7.63 -6.44
N VAL A 23 -0.25 6.42 -6.36
CA VAL A 23 -0.54 5.48 -5.28
C VAL A 23 0.57 5.54 -4.24
N ILE A 24 0.19 5.83 -2.99
CA ILE A 24 1.11 5.86 -1.84
C ILE A 24 0.81 4.64 -0.97
N GLY A 25 1.74 3.70 -0.91
CA GLY A 25 1.65 2.52 -0.06
C GLY A 25 2.24 2.78 1.33
N VAL A 26 1.48 2.48 2.39
CA VAL A 26 1.96 2.62 3.76
C VAL A 26 2.03 1.25 4.42
N THR A 27 3.23 0.85 4.84
CA THR A 27 3.48 -0.40 5.57
C THR A 27 4.14 -0.15 6.92
N GLY A 28 4.10 -1.16 7.78
CA GLY A 28 4.64 -1.15 9.13
C GLY A 28 3.81 -2.02 10.06
N THR A 29 4.21 -2.17 11.32
CA THR A 29 3.41 -2.87 12.33
C THR A 29 2.27 -1.97 12.80
N ASN A 30 2.58 -0.78 13.27
CA ASN A 30 1.65 0.20 13.80
C ASN A 30 1.66 1.50 12.98
N GLY A 31 0.59 2.28 13.07
CA GLY A 31 0.51 3.60 12.47
C GLY A 31 0.16 3.65 10.98
N LYS A 32 -0.04 2.52 10.30
CA LYS A 32 -0.44 2.48 8.88
C LYS A 32 -1.71 3.30 8.62
N THR A 33 -2.78 2.99 9.36
CA THR A 33 -4.08 3.65 9.23
C THR A 33 -3.97 5.15 9.48
N SER A 34 -3.36 5.54 10.60
CA SER A 34 -3.20 6.96 10.94
C SER A 34 -2.38 7.69 9.87
N CYS A 35 -1.26 7.12 9.45
CA CYS A 35 -0.40 7.72 8.44
C CYS A 35 -1.12 7.86 7.09
N ALA A 36 -1.73 6.78 6.58
CA ALA A 36 -2.43 6.79 5.30
C ALA A 36 -3.65 7.71 5.32
N PHE A 37 -4.42 7.71 6.40
CA PHE A 37 -5.63 8.54 6.51
C PHE A 37 -5.30 10.03 6.63
N LEU A 38 -4.36 10.39 7.51
CA LEU A 38 -3.92 11.80 7.66
C LEU A 38 -3.28 12.32 6.37
N LEU A 39 -2.52 11.48 5.66
CA LEU A 39 -1.95 11.85 4.38
C LEU A 39 -3.04 12.08 3.31
N THR A 40 -4.08 11.24 3.30
CA THR A 40 -5.24 11.44 2.42
C THR A 40 -5.91 12.80 2.70
N GLN A 41 -6.12 13.14 3.98
CA GLN A 41 -6.69 14.43 4.36
C GLN A 41 -5.79 15.61 3.94
N ALA A 42 -4.49 15.50 4.18
CA ALA A 42 -3.53 16.53 3.80
C ALA A 42 -3.51 16.76 2.27
N LEU A 43 -3.52 15.69 1.49
CA LEU A 43 -3.58 15.78 0.02
C LEU A 43 -4.87 16.44 -0.46
N ASN A 44 -6.02 16.07 0.12
CA ASN A 44 -7.30 16.70 -0.19
C ASN A 44 -7.31 18.18 0.17
N ALA A 45 -6.73 18.57 1.32
CA ALA A 45 -6.58 19.97 1.72
C ALA A 45 -5.69 20.78 0.76
N LEU A 46 -4.74 20.12 0.09
CA LEU A 46 -3.89 20.70 -0.96
C LEU A 46 -4.54 20.69 -2.36
N GLY A 47 -5.83 20.35 -2.45
CA GLY A 47 -6.56 20.29 -3.70
C GLY A 47 -6.28 19.04 -4.56
N LYS A 48 -5.57 18.03 -3.99
CA LYS A 48 -5.31 16.75 -4.65
C LYS A 48 -6.37 15.73 -4.25
N LYS A 49 -7.41 15.57 -5.06
CA LYS A 49 -8.51 14.65 -4.76
C LYS A 49 -8.00 13.23 -4.58
N SER A 50 -7.92 12.78 -3.33
CA SER A 50 -7.29 11.52 -2.95
C SER A 50 -8.26 10.62 -2.19
N GLY A 51 -8.25 9.33 -2.56
CA GLY A 51 -8.96 8.27 -1.86
C GLY A 51 -8.09 7.60 -0.80
N PHE A 52 -8.74 6.84 0.06
CA PHE A 52 -8.14 6.01 1.09
C PHE A 52 -8.58 4.56 0.90
N ILE A 53 -7.70 3.60 1.12
CA ILE A 53 -8.03 2.16 1.22
C ILE A 53 -7.28 1.59 2.43
N GLY A 54 -8.02 1.06 3.41
CA GLY A 54 -7.39 0.53 4.62
C GLY A 54 -8.36 -0.11 5.59
N THR A 55 -7.92 -0.27 6.83
CA THR A 55 -8.65 -0.97 7.90
C THR A 55 -10.01 -0.32 8.22
N THR A 56 -10.09 1.00 8.20
CA THR A 56 -11.31 1.75 8.53
C THR A 56 -12.30 1.82 7.37
N GLY A 57 -11.92 1.35 6.19
CA GLY A 57 -12.76 1.38 4.99
C GLY A 57 -12.00 1.80 3.75
N TRP A 58 -12.74 2.09 2.68
CA TRP A 58 -12.19 2.61 1.43
C TRP A 58 -13.13 3.64 0.80
N GLY A 59 -12.59 4.60 0.11
CA GLY A 59 -13.36 5.68 -0.53
C GLY A 59 -12.73 7.04 -0.30
N PHE A 60 -13.55 8.08 -0.36
CA PHE A 60 -13.14 9.44 -0.03
C PHE A 60 -13.41 9.76 1.44
N ASP A 61 -12.62 10.66 2.04
CA ASP A 61 -12.84 11.15 3.40
C ASP A 61 -14.28 11.68 3.57
N GLY A 62 -14.93 11.30 4.68
CA GLY A 62 -16.33 11.59 4.95
C GLY A 62 -17.33 10.62 4.31
N ASN A 63 -16.90 9.73 3.39
CA ASN A 63 -17.77 8.73 2.75
C ASN A 63 -17.03 7.40 2.50
N LEU A 64 -16.54 6.78 3.57
CA LEU A 64 -15.88 5.48 3.48
C LEU A 64 -16.89 4.34 3.45
N GLN A 65 -16.72 3.45 2.49
CA GLN A 65 -17.38 2.15 2.45
C GLN A 65 -16.63 1.16 3.35
N LYS A 66 -17.33 0.20 3.92
CA LYS A 66 -16.74 -0.82 4.80
C LYS A 66 -15.72 -1.67 4.04
N SER A 67 -14.60 -1.96 4.67
CA SER A 67 -13.59 -2.91 4.22
C SER A 67 -13.59 -4.14 5.14
N GLU A 68 -13.43 -5.33 4.57
CA GLU A 68 -13.27 -6.56 5.34
C GLU A 68 -11.82 -6.83 5.76
N LEU A 69 -10.88 -6.28 4.98
CA LEU A 69 -9.44 -6.48 5.17
C LEU A 69 -8.72 -5.13 5.12
N THR A 70 -7.64 -5.01 5.88
CA THR A 70 -6.74 -3.83 5.81
C THR A 70 -6.25 -3.57 4.39
N THR A 71 -5.88 -4.63 3.68
CA THR A 71 -5.55 -4.60 2.26
C THR A 71 -6.40 -5.66 1.59
N PRO A 72 -7.31 -5.31 0.68
CA PRO A 72 -8.18 -6.25 -0.02
C PRO A 72 -7.42 -7.32 -0.80
N ASP A 73 -8.13 -8.35 -1.25
CA ASP A 73 -7.60 -9.25 -2.28
C ASP A 73 -7.35 -8.49 -3.60
N ALA A 74 -6.58 -9.11 -4.50
CA ALA A 74 -6.11 -8.42 -5.69
C ALA A 74 -7.23 -7.97 -6.64
N VAL A 75 -8.31 -8.72 -6.76
CA VAL A 75 -9.44 -8.35 -7.64
C VAL A 75 -10.24 -7.20 -7.04
N THR A 76 -10.58 -7.32 -5.75
CA THR A 76 -11.27 -6.27 -5.00
C THR A 76 -10.47 -4.97 -4.98
N LEU A 77 -9.15 -5.05 -4.78
CA LEU A 77 -8.27 -3.87 -4.78
C LEU A 77 -8.29 -3.15 -6.13
N GLN A 78 -8.14 -3.86 -7.23
CA GLN A 78 -8.17 -3.26 -8.58
C GLN A 78 -9.55 -2.66 -8.90
N SER A 79 -10.63 -3.32 -8.47
CA SER A 79 -12.00 -2.79 -8.59
C SER A 79 -12.17 -1.47 -7.82
N GLN A 80 -11.68 -1.41 -6.57
CA GLN A 80 -11.74 -0.20 -5.75
C GLN A 80 -10.92 0.95 -6.36
N LEU A 81 -9.71 0.66 -6.86
CA LEU A 81 -8.90 1.65 -7.56
C LEU A 81 -9.62 2.19 -8.81
N SER A 82 -10.23 1.31 -9.60
CA SER A 82 -11.01 1.70 -10.79
C SER A 82 -12.21 2.59 -10.43
N GLN A 83 -12.93 2.26 -9.34
CA GLN A 83 -14.04 3.08 -8.87
C GLN A 83 -13.57 4.46 -8.40
N LEU A 84 -12.44 4.55 -7.70
CA LEU A 84 -11.84 5.83 -7.28
C LEU A 84 -11.42 6.68 -8.49
N VAL A 85 -10.80 6.07 -9.51
CA VAL A 85 -10.49 6.76 -10.78
C VAL A 85 -11.75 7.30 -11.43
N THR A 86 -12.80 6.49 -11.55
CA THR A 86 -14.08 6.88 -12.15
C THR A 86 -14.74 8.01 -11.37
N ALA A 87 -14.58 8.04 -10.06
CA ALA A 87 -15.06 9.12 -9.19
C ALA A 87 -14.15 10.35 -9.18
N GLY A 88 -13.10 10.36 -10.01
CA GLY A 88 -12.21 11.51 -10.22
C GLY A 88 -11.09 11.64 -9.18
N ALA A 89 -10.67 10.55 -8.55
CA ALA A 89 -9.46 10.58 -7.72
C ALA A 89 -8.22 10.85 -8.59
N GLU A 90 -7.30 11.67 -8.07
CA GLU A 90 -5.95 11.86 -8.61
C GLU A 90 -4.95 10.92 -7.92
N GLY A 91 -5.24 10.51 -6.68
CA GLY A 91 -4.37 9.64 -5.90
C GLY A 91 -5.09 8.78 -4.87
N VAL A 92 -4.34 7.85 -4.29
CA VAL A 92 -4.82 6.93 -3.27
C VAL A 92 -3.73 6.69 -2.23
N CYS A 93 -4.09 6.79 -0.94
CA CYS A 93 -3.27 6.30 0.15
C CYS A 93 -3.77 4.91 0.55
N LEU A 94 -2.92 3.90 0.39
CA LEU A 94 -3.25 2.48 0.58
C LEU A 94 -2.47 1.91 1.78
N GLU A 95 -3.18 1.34 2.75
CA GLU A 95 -2.54 0.50 3.76
C GLU A 95 -2.09 -0.83 3.14
N VAL A 96 -0.79 -1.13 3.23
CA VAL A 96 -0.20 -2.35 2.68
C VAL A 96 0.29 -3.24 3.81
N SER A 97 -0.50 -4.26 4.15
CA SER A 97 -0.15 -5.23 5.18
C SER A 97 0.93 -6.20 4.69
N SER A 98 1.72 -6.76 5.63
CA SER A 98 2.70 -7.79 5.30
C SER A 98 2.07 -9.05 4.68
N HIS A 99 0.87 -9.42 5.14
CA HIS A 99 0.09 -10.51 4.53
C HIS A 99 -0.22 -10.21 3.06
N ALA A 100 -0.62 -8.99 2.74
CA ALA A 100 -0.94 -8.61 1.36
C ALA A 100 0.29 -8.65 0.45
N LEU A 101 1.45 -8.26 0.96
CA LEU A 101 2.72 -8.34 0.24
C LEU A 101 3.14 -9.80 0.01
N ASP A 102 3.15 -10.61 1.07
CA ASP A 102 3.51 -12.03 1.00
C ASP A 102 2.54 -12.82 0.11
N GLN A 103 1.24 -12.52 0.19
CA GLN A 103 0.19 -13.15 -0.62
C GLN A 103 0.05 -12.54 -2.02
N ARG A 104 0.89 -11.56 -2.38
CA ARG A 104 0.88 -10.89 -3.69
C ARG A 104 -0.45 -10.21 -4.05
N ARG A 105 -1.21 -9.75 -3.05
CA ARG A 105 -2.49 -9.07 -3.28
C ARG A 105 -2.34 -7.71 -3.98
N VAL A 106 -1.18 -7.10 -3.88
CA VAL A 106 -0.85 -5.80 -4.49
C VAL A 106 -0.04 -5.93 -5.79
N GLU A 107 0.05 -7.14 -6.36
CA GLU A 107 0.62 -7.30 -7.70
C GLU A 107 -0.26 -6.60 -8.75
N GLY A 108 0.36 -5.94 -9.72
CA GLY A 108 -0.33 -5.10 -10.70
C GLY A 108 -0.69 -3.69 -10.18
N VAL A 109 -0.36 -3.34 -8.93
CA VAL A 109 -0.48 -1.96 -8.44
C VAL A 109 0.83 -1.23 -8.67
N GLU A 110 0.80 -0.11 -9.38
CA GLU A 110 1.94 0.79 -9.57
C GLU A 110 2.02 1.79 -8.40
N PHE A 111 3.01 1.59 -7.52
CA PHE A 111 3.22 2.50 -6.39
C PHE A 111 4.13 3.66 -6.79
N SER A 112 3.62 4.89 -6.65
CA SER A 112 4.44 6.11 -6.82
C SER A 112 5.36 6.34 -5.61
N SER A 113 4.88 6.01 -4.40
CA SER A 113 5.63 6.20 -3.16
C SER A 113 5.34 5.09 -2.17
N ALA A 114 6.33 4.75 -1.35
CA ALA A 114 6.21 3.80 -0.25
C ALA A 114 6.62 4.44 1.07
N ILE A 115 5.88 4.15 2.14
CA ILE A 115 6.15 4.66 3.48
C ILE A 115 6.32 3.47 4.44
N PHE A 116 7.41 3.47 5.21
CA PHE A 116 7.64 2.54 6.32
C PHE A 116 7.52 3.26 7.65
N THR A 117 6.64 2.79 8.52
CA THR A 117 6.41 3.40 9.83
C THR A 117 7.26 2.79 10.93
N ASN A 118 7.21 1.48 11.12
CA ASN A 118 7.97 0.72 12.13
C ASN A 118 7.82 -0.79 11.98
N LEU A 119 8.67 -1.57 12.68
CA LEU A 119 8.52 -3.00 12.85
C LEU A 119 8.50 -3.39 14.34
N GLY A 120 7.37 -3.81 14.85
CA GLY A 120 7.21 -4.47 16.15
C GLY A 120 7.06 -5.98 16.01
N ARG A 121 6.89 -6.67 17.14
CA ARG A 121 6.57 -8.10 17.16
C ARG A 121 5.08 -8.30 16.97
N ASP A 122 4.69 -8.76 15.79
CA ASP A 122 3.30 -9.06 15.43
C ASP A 122 3.26 -10.12 14.31
N HIS A 123 2.13 -10.78 14.12
CA HIS A 123 1.90 -11.74 13.03
C HIS A 123 2.94 -12.86 12.88
N LEU A 124 3.64 -13.26 13.98
CA LEU A 124 4.63 -14.34 13.94
C LEU A 124 4.00 -15.73 13.82
N ASP A 125 2.72 -15.85 14.15
CA ASP A 125 1.88 -17.02 13.86
C ASP A 125 1.82 -17.30 12.34
N TYR A 126 1.76 -16.25 11.53
CA TYR A 126 1.76 -16.32 10.07
C TYR A 126 3.18 -16.38 9.49
N HIS A 127 4.00 -15.37 9.77
CA HIS A 127 5.34 -15.23 9.15
C HIS A 127 6.41 -16.18 9.70
N LYS A 128 6.16 -16.82 10.87
CA LYS A 128 7.05 -17.79 11.54
C LYS A 128 8.32 -17.18 12.15
N SER A 129 8.83 -16.07 11.64
CA SER A 129 9.97 -15.34 12.18
C SER A 129 9.88 -13.84 11.94
N ILE A 130 10.64 -13.06 12.71
CA ILE A 130 10.71 -11.61 12.55
C ILE A 130 11.40 -11.22 11.22
N GLU A 131 12.38 -12.02 10.79
CA GLU A 131 13.11 -11.83 9.54
C GLU A 131 12.15 -11.94 8.34
N ARG A 132 11.34 -13.00 8.28
CA ARG A 132 10.32 -13.16 7.22
C ARG A 132 9.27 -12.07 7.26
N TYR A 133 8.89 -11.59 8.45
CA TYR A 133 7.97 -10.49 8.60
C TYR A 133 8.56 -9.17 8.08
N LYS A 134 9.84 -8.91 8.38
CA LYS A 134 10.63 -7.81 7.84
C LYS A 134 10.71 -7.90 6.31
N ASP A 135 11.15 -9.04 5.78
CA ASP A 135 11.32 -9.28 4.35
C ASP A 135 10.01 -9.07 3.58
N ALA A 136 8.88 -9.56 4.13
CA ALA A 136 7.57 -9.34 3.54
C ALA A 136 7.24 -7.85 3.38
N LYS A 137 7.55 -7.01 4.38
CA LYS A 137 7.34 -5.55 4.27
C LYS A 137 8.30 -4.89 3.30
N PHE A 138 9.54 -5.37 3.22
CA PHE A 138 10.54 -4.83 2.32
C PHE A 138 10.15 -4.99 0.84
N LEU A 139 9.31 -5.98 0.48
CA LEU A 139 8.80 -6.16 -0.88
C LEU A 139 8.14 -4.90 -1.46
N LEU A 140 7.57 -4.02 -0.61
CA LEU A 140 6.98 -2.77 -1.08
C LEU A 140 8.05 -1.82 -1.63
N PHE A 141 9.27 -1.86 -1.10
CA PHE A 141 10.38 -0.99 -1.47
C PHE A 141 11.21 -1.53 -2.65
N GLN A 142 10.93 -2.75 -3.08
CA GLN A 142 11.56 -3.39 -4.24
C GLN A 142 10.79 -3.17 -5.55
N ARG A 143 9.76 -2.33 -5.54
CA ARG A 143 8.96 -1.99 -6.72
C ARG A 143 9.75 -1.08 -7.67
N ARG A 144 9.84 -1.47 -8.95
CA ARG A 144 10.65 -0.76 -9.96
C ARG A 144 10.10 0.63 -10.31
N GLU A 145 8.78 0.79 -10.23
CA GLU A 145 8.05 2.02 -10.53
C GLU A 145 8.09 3.06 -9.40
N LEU A 146 8.69 2.70 -8.26
CA LEU A 146 8.72 3.53 -7.06
C LEU A 146 9.56 4.80 -7.29
N LYS A 147 8.92 5.97 -7.15
CA LYS A 147 9.58 7.28 -7.32
C LYS A 147 10.19 7.80 -6.03
N SER A 148 9.60 7.44 -4.88
CA SER A 148 10.11 7.86 -3.57
C SER A 148 9.84 6.81 -2.49
N ALA A 149 10.80 6.70 -1.56
CA ALA A 149 10.69 5.87 -0.37
C ALA A 149 10.87 6.75 0.88
N ILE A 150 9.88 6.74 1.76
CA ILE A 150 9.90 7.45 3.02
C ILE A 150 10.04 6.42 4.14
N ILE A 151 11.14 6.45 4.86
CA ILE A 151 11.49 5.42 5.83
C ILE A 151 11.77 6.06 7.19
N ASN A 152 11.07 5.59 8.21
CA ASN A 152 11.35 5.99 9.60
C ASN A 152 12.67 5.36 10.08
N ILE A 153 13.75 6.10 10.00
CA ILE A 153 15.09 5.65 10.41
C ILE A 153 15.30 5.64 11.93
N SER A 154 14.35 6.14 12.72
CA SER A 154 14.37 5.97 14.18
C SER A 154 13.99 4.54 14.61
N ASP A 155 13.36 3.78 13.71
CA ASP A 155 13.14 2.35 13.86
C ASP A 155 14.38 1.59 13.36
N PRO A 156 14.94 0.62 14.15
CA PRO A 156 16.14 -0.11 13.73
C PRO A 156 15.99 -0.82 12.38
N VAL A 157 14.82 -1.40 12.08
CA VAL A 157 14.56 -2.05 10.79
C VAL A 157 14.41 -1.00 9.69
N GLY A 158 13.87 0.18 10.01
CA GLY A 158 13.85 1.30 9.07
C GLY A 158 15.25 1.77 8.70
N ALA A 159 16.17 1.82 9.67
CA ALA A 159 17.57 2.13 9.39
C ALA A 159 18.24 1.06 8.50
N GLU A 160 17.92 -0.24 8.70
CA GLU A 160 18.36 -1.31 7.80
C GLU A 160 17.80 -1.11 6.39
N PHE A 161 16.49 -0.86 6.23
CA PHE A 161 15.85 -0.62 4.94
C PHE A 161 16.47 0.56 4.19
N ALA A 162 16.78 1.65 4.90
CA ALA A 162 17.40 2.83 4.31
C ALA A 162 18.85 2.59 3.84
N ALA A 163 19.51 1.58 4.40
CA ALA A 163 20.87 1.17 3.98
C ALA A 163 20.85 0.22 2.76
N GLU A 164 19.72 -0.39 2.47
CA GLU A 164 19.58 -1.24 1.28
C GLU A 164 19.49 -0.40 0.01
N LYS A 165 19.86 -1.02 -1.13
CA LYS A 165 19.70 -0.38 -2.43
C LYS A 165 18.23 -0.36 -2.83
N ILE A 166 17.58 0.80 -2.66
CA ILE A 166 16.24 1.08 -3.14
C ILE A 166 16.39 1.95 -4.40
N ASP A 167 15.82 1.51 -5.54
CA ASP A 167 15.89 2.25 -6.81
C ASP A 167 14.93 3.47 -6.85
N ALA A 168 14.42 3.92 -5.70
CA ALA A 168 13.61 5.11 -5.54
C ALA A 168 14.48 6.33 -5.15
N ARG A 169 13.94 7.52 -5.44
CA ARG A 169 14.56 8.81 -5.04
C ARG A 169 14.10 9.22 -3.65
#